data_7e9df5dae81b25e65ee76b54cb333b63
#
_entry.id   7e9df5dae81b25e65ee76b54cb333b63
#
_cell.length_a   1.000
_cell.length_b   1.000
_cell.length_c   1.000
_cell.angle_alpha   90.00
_cell.angle_beta   90.00
_cell.angle_gamma   90.00
#
_symmetry.space_group_name_H-M   'P 1'
#
loop_
_entity.id
_entity.type
_entity.pdbx_description
1 polymer ?
#
loop_
_entity_poly.entity_id
_entity_poly.type
_entity_poly.pdbx_seq_one_letter_code
_entity_poly.pdbx_strand_id
1 'polypeptide(L)'
;KECKVPVSKSHPFLCSEEGVQLLKEDQKNEGVNRFVIGACSQRYHEATFDMGEDNIVVRAPIREYVAWTQKNKDEDGKFDEDTQLAGEEYIQMYTSKIKKQGVPEPYEQDTSKNILVIGGGVSGMTSALEAANAGYSVDLIEREDHLGGFCLDEYKLIPSKAPFKEPEINSVSQIVSEVAKNELVTVHASSFVVSISGQPGEFKVKMNQEGKLKELFSGSVIMATGSNPYDAGKLKHLGINHENVVSSAEFEQMAKSGNIVRKDGTPALNIGFIQCAGSRTPDHLSYCSGTCCMDSLKQAAYVREQNSEAKAHIFYRDIRTPGLYEEFYRSMQDDPGVFMTQGDVVGVVENED
;
A
#
# COMPACT_ATOMS: atom_id res chain seq x y z
N LYS A 1 -10.25 27.25 41.69
CA LYS A 1 -9.63 28.41 42.41
C LYS A 1 -8.10 28.28 42.46
N GLU A 2 -7.58 27.09 42.69
CA GLU A 2 -6.12 26.84 42.81
C GLU A 2 -5.35 27.13 41.54
N CYS A 3 -5.90 26.76 40.37
CA CYS A 3 -5.26 26.97 39.06
C CYS A 3 -5.25 28.44 38.61
N LYS A 4 -5.93 29.35 39.30
CA LYS A 4 -6.04 30.80 38.93
C LYS A 4 -6.39 31.00 37.47
N VAL A 5 -7.45 30.34 37.00
CA VAL A 5 -8.02 30.52 35.65
C VAL A 5 -9.20 31.48 35.72
N PRO A 6 -9.40 32.34 34.69
CA PRO A 6 -10.48 33.34 34.71
C PRO A 6 -11.87 32.69 34.54
N VAL A 7 -11.96 31.66 33.73
CA VAL A 7 -13.22 30.95 33.45
C VAL A 7 -13.05 29.47 33.82
N SER A 8 -14.03 28.91 34.57
CA SER A 8 -14.09 27.49 34.89
C SER A 8 -15.53 27.05 34.87
N LYS A 9 -15.84 26.13 33.96
CA LYS A 9 -17.18 25.61 33.72
C LYS A 9 -17.15 24.09 33.65
N SER A 10 -18.28 23.46 33.90
CA SER A 10 -18.48 22.02 33.67
C SER A 10 -19.69 21.79 32.79
N HIS A 11 -19.62 20.74 32.00
CA HIS A 11 -20.71 20.31 31.13
C HIS A 11 -20.74 18.78 31.09
N PRO A 12 -21.93 18.15 31.22
CA PRO A 12 -22.03 16.69 31.29
C PRO A 12 -21.57 15.99 30.01
N PHE A 13 -21.67 16.67 28.86
CA PHE A 13 -21.31 16.13 27.55
C PHE A 13 -20.67 17.20 26.66
N LEU A 14 -19.43 17.56 26.99
CA LEU A 14 -18.76 18.72 26.38
C LEU A 14 -18.51 18.58 24.85
N CYS A 15 -18.42 17.35 24.32
CA CYS A 15 -18.28 17.11 22.88
C CYS A 15 -19.61 17.14 22.10
N SER A 16 -20.73 17.44 22.76
CA SER A 16 -22.02 17.75 22.09
C SER A 16 -21.96 19.13 21.44
N GLU A 17 -22.89 19.41 20.51
CA GLU A 17 -23.04 20.73 19.89
C GLU A 17 -23.19 21.84 20.94
N GLU A 18 -23.99 21.61 21.98
CA GLU A 18 -24.21 22.54 23.09
C GLU A 18 -22.91 22.78 23.89
N GLY A 19 -22.13 21.72 24.15
CA GLY A 19 -20.88 21.83 24.86
C GLY A 19 -19.81 22.60 24.06
N VAL A 20 -19.71 22.34 22.77
CA VAL A 20 -18.81 23.08 21.86
C VAL A 20 -19.25 24.54 21.72
N GLN A 21 -20.56 24.77 21.64
CA GLN A 21 -21.10 26.14 21.58
C GLN A 21 -20.75 26.95 22.85
N LEU A 22 -20.80 26.32 24.02
CA LEU A 22 -20.37 26.95 25.28
C LEU A 22 -18.91 27.43 25.23
N LEU A 23 -18.02 26.63 24.65
CA LEU A 23 -16.60 27.02 24.47
C LEU A 23 -16.46 28.19 23.50
N LYS A 24 -17.20 28.19 22.39
CA LYS A 24 -17.20 29.28 21.41
C LYS A 24 -17.78 30.59 21.99
N GLU A 25 -18.77 30.49 22.84
CA GLU A 25 -19.30 31.64 23.56
C GLU A 25 -18.27 32.24 24.52
N ASP A 26 -17.54 31.42 25.28
CA ASP A 26 -16.47 31.88 26.14
C ASP A 26 -15.33 32.54 25.33
N GLN A 27 -14.97 31.96 24.19
CA GLN A 27 -14.01 32.58 23.26
C GLN A 27 -14.46 33.99 22.84
N LYS A 28 -15.72 34.12 22.44
CA LYS A 28 -16.28 35.38 21.92
C LYS A 28 -16.51 36.43 23.01
N ASN A 29 -17.08 36.03 24.15
CA ASN A 29 -17.58 36.95 25.14
C ASN A 29 -16.54 37.30 26.21
N GLU A 30 -15.67 36.34 26.55
CA GLU A 30 -14.67 36.49 27.62
C GLU A 30 -13.24 36.61 27.06
N GLY A 31 -13.06 36.55 25.73
CA GLY A 31 -11.75 36.63 25.09
C GLY A 31 -10.84 35.44 25.41
N VAL A 32 -11.42 34.29 25.73
CA VAL A 32 -10.65 33.07 26.03
C VAL A 32 -9.99 32.54 24.76
N ASN A 33 -8.67 32.40 24.82
CA ASN A 33 -7.86 31.84 23.71
C ASN A 33 -7.01 30.64 24.12
N ARG A 34 -7.16 30.17 25.34
CA ARG A 34 -6.47 28.99 25.90
C ARG A 34 -7.46 28.12 26.65
N PHE A 35 -7.63 26.88 26.18
CA PHE A 35 -8.64 25.96 26.70
C PHE A 35 -7.97 24.71 27.27
N VAL A 36 -8.24 24.43 28.56
CA VAL A 36 -7.91 23.15 29.18
C VAL A 36 -9.19 22.35 29.33
N ILE A 37 -9.29 21.26 28.61
CA ILE A 37 -10.46 20.37 28.60
C ILE A 37 -10.12 19.11 29.39
N GLY A 38 -10.64 18.98 30.60
CA GLY A 38 -10.53 17.78 31.42
C GLY A 38 -11.59 16.77 31.03
N ALA A 39 -11.32 15.87 30.09
CA ALA A 39 -12.27 14.88 29.59
C ALA A 39 -11.54 13.68 28.96
N CYS A 40 -11.81 13.40 27.69
CA CYS A 40 -11.20 12.33 26.92
C CYS A 40 -9.80 12.71 26.43
N SER A 41 -9.00 11.72 26.05
CA SER A 41 -7.70 11.88 25.41
C SER A 41 -7.76 12.79 24.18
N GLN A 42 -6.66 13.48 23.92
CA GLN A 42 -6.50 14.34 22.74
C GLN A 42 -6.68 13.60 21.41
N ARG A 43 -6.44 12.30 21.37
CA ARG A 43 -6.60 11.45 20.17
C ARG A 43 -8.05 11.18 19.79
N TYR A 44 -9.02 11.53 20.66
CA TYR A 44 -10.44 11.30 20.46
C TYR A 44 -11.16 12.63 20.29
N HIS A 45 -12.00 12.76 19.26
CA HIS A 45 -12.70 14.01 18.93
C HIS A 45 -11.76 15.23 18.72
N GLU A 46 -10.66 15.05 17.97
CA GLU A 46 -9.70 16.13 17.73
C GLU A 46 -10.36 17.31 17.02
N ALA A 47 -10.99 17.06 15.89
CA ALA A 47 -11.66 18.10 15.09
C ALA A 47 -12.82 18.78 15.82
N THR A 48 -13.48 18.12 16.79
CA THR A 48 -14.61 18.69 17.53
C THR A 48 -14.18 19.88 18.39
N PHE A 49 -12.94 19.87 18.87
CA PHE A 49 -12.40 20.90 19.76
C PHE A 49 -11.39 21.82 19.05
N ASP A 50 -11.47 21.89 17.72
CA ASP A 50 -10.74 22.90 16.96
C ASP A 50 -11.38 24.26 17.18
N MET A 51 -10.62 25.15 17.82
CA MET A 51 -11.05 26.51 18.17
C MET A 51 -10.43 27.57 17.27
N GLY A 52 -9.77 27.17 16.17
CA GLY A 52 -9.09 28.05 15.22
C GLY A 52 -7.63 28.34 15.54
N GLU A 53 -6.93 28.95 14.58
CA GLU A 53 -5.47 29.07 14.55
C GLU A 53 -4.86 29.86 15.71
N ASP A 54 -5.56 30.89 16.20
CA ASP A 54 -5.09 31.76 17.29
C ASP A 54 -5.35 31.18 18.69
N ASN A 55 -5.83 29.95 18.78
CA ASN A 55 -6.26 29.36 20.02
C ASN A 55 -5.44 28.13 20.35
N ILE A 56 -5.20 27.91 21.63
CA ILE A 56 -4.54 26.72 22.14
C ILE A 56 -5.54 25.86 22.90
N VAL A 57 -5.72 24.63 22.46
CA VAL A 57 -6.52 23.64 23.19
C VAL A 57 -5.61 22.53 23.70
N VAL A 58 -5.60 22.30 24.98
CA VAL A 58 -4.97 21.13 25.59
C VAL A 58 -6.01 20.28 26.29
N ARG A 59 -5.87 18.98 26.21
CA ARG A 59 -6.84 18.04 26.77
C ARG A 59 -6.17 17.20 27.85
N ALA A 60 -6.63 17.36 29.09
CA ALA A 60 -6.25 16.50 30.18
C ALA A 60 -7.05 15.19 30.08
N PRO A 61 -6.40 14.04 29.85
CA PRO A 61 -7.07 12.76 29.57
C PRO A 61 -7.60 12.09 30.84
N ILE A 62 -8.53 12.75 31.51
CA ILE A 62 -9.09 12.31 32.80
C ILE A 62 -9.82 10.96 32.63
N ARG A 63 -10.53 10.77 31.51
CA ARG A 63 -11.25 9.52 31.28
C ARG A 63 -10.30 8.33 31.21
N GLU A 64 -9.25 8.43 30.39
CA GLU A 64 -8.36 7.30 30.10
C GLU A 64 -7.34 7.08 31.22
N TYR A 65 -6.77 8.15 31.78
CA TYR A 65 -5.64 8.05 32.69
C TYR A 65 -6.03 8.14 34.15
N VAL A 66 -7.26 8.53 34.47
CA VAL A 66 -7.76 8.58 35.85
C VAL A 66 -8.96 7.64 36.00
N ALA A 67 -10.09 7.96 35.36
CA ALA A 67 -11.33 7.22 35.58
C ALA A 67 -11.28 5.74 35.16
N TRP A 68 -10.53 5.39 34.13
CA TRP A 68 -10.39 3.99 33.67
C TRP A 68 -9.27 3.23 34.39
N THR A 69 -8.25 3.90 34.85
CA THR A 69 -7.10 3.26 35.50
C THR A 69 -7.31 3.12 37.01
N GLN A 70 -8.05 4.03 37.63
CA GLN A 70 -8.41 3.99 39.03
C GLN A 70 -9.76 3.28 39.19
N LYS A 71 -9.77 2.16 39.88
CA LYS A 71 -10.98 1.32 40.03
C LYS A 71 -11.69 1.55 41.37
N ASN A 72 -11.13 2.34 42.23
CA ASN A 72 -11.64 2.53 43.57
C ASN A 72 -12.84 3.47 43.55
N LYS A 73 -14.01 2.90 43.71
CA LYS A 73 -15.25 3.62 43.96
C LYS A 73 -15.81 3.22 45.32
N ASP A 74 -16.40 4.16 46.00
CA ASP A 74 -17.15 3.89 47.20
C ASP A 74 -18.48 3.16 46.93
N GLU A 75 -19.23 2.82 47.98
CA GLU A 75 -20.51 2.12 47.87
C GLU A 75 -21.56 2.92 47.09
N ASP A 76 -21.43 4.24 47.05
CA ASP A 76 -22.29 5.18 46.29
C ASP A 76 -21.83 5.37 44.83
N GLY A 77 -20.76 4.70 44.42
CA GLY A 77 -20.21 4.78 43.06
C GLY A 77 -19.37 6.04 42.82
N LYS A 78 -19.01 6.80 43.83
CA LYS A 78 -18.06 7.92 43.73
C LYS A 78 -16.63 7.43 43.76
N PHE A 79 -15.77 8.13 43.05
CA PHE A 79 -14.32 7.87 43.14
C PHE A 79 -13.78 8.26 44.51
N ASP A 80 -12.81 7.48 44.97
CA ASP A 80 -12.12 7.78 46.24
C ASP A 80 -11.27 9.07 46.18
N GLU A 81 -10.74 9.49 47.31
CA GLU A 81 -9.95 10.71 47.44
C GLU A 81 -8.68 10.68 46.58
N ASP A 82 -8.02 9.53 46.43
CA ASP A 82 -6.80 9.38 45.61
C ASP A 82 -7.11 9.54 44.13
N THR A 83 -8.21 8.98 43.66
CA THR A 83 -8.68 9.15 42.28
C THR A 83 -9.06 10.59 42.00
N GLN A 84 -9.73 11.26 42.95
CA GLN A 84 -10.09 12.67 42.84
C GLN A 84 -8.82 13.54 42.77
N LEU A 85 -7.84 13.27 43.64
CA LEU A 85 -6.57 13.98 43.65
C LEU A 85 -5.81 13.80 42.34
N ALA A 86 -5.74 12.58 41.81
CA ALA A 86 -5.12 12.32 40.53
C ALA A 86 -5.76 13.15 39.39
N GLY A 87 -7.09 13.26 39.38
CA GLY A 87 -7.81 14.12 38.43
C GLY A 87 -7.46 15.59 38.55
N GLU A 88 -7.36 16.09 39.76
CA GLU A 88 -6.97 17.47 40.05
C GLU A 88 -5.52 17.76 39.61
N GLU A 89 -4.58 16.83 39.87
CA GLU A 89 -3.20 16.94 39.41
C GLU A 89 -3.08 17.01 37.91
N TYR A 90 -3.82 16.17 37.16
CA TYR A 90 -3.86 16.27 35.71
C TYR A 90 -4.35 17.64 35.23
N ILE A 91 -5.41 18.17 35.79
CA ILE A 91 -5.91 19.52 35.47
C ILE A 91 -4.85 20.58 35.78
N GLN A 92 -4.17 20.49 36.90
CA GLN A 92 -3.10 21.43 37.28
C GLN A 92 -1.92 21.37 36.33
N MET A 93 -1.46 20.15 35.99
CA MET A 93 -0.38 19.94 34.99
C MET A 93 -0.72 20.56 33.62
N TYR A 94 -1.89 20.28 33.10
CA TYR A 94 -2.30 20.80 31.79
C TYR A 94 -2.56 22.32 31.84
N THR A 95 -3.06 22.86 32.97
CA THR A 95 -3.17 24.30 33.17
C THR A 95 -1.80 24.96 33.23
N SER A 96 -0.84 24.34 33.88
CA SER A 96 0.54 24.85 33.93
C SER A 96 1.22 24.79 32.58
N LYS A 97 0.97 23.70 31.78
CA LYS A 97 1.45 23.53 30.41
C LYS A 97 0.94 24.67 29.53
N ILE A 98 -0.38 24.89 29.48
CA ILE A 98 -0.99 25.85 28.54
C ILE A 98 -0.60 27.30 28.87
N LYS A 99 -0.35 27.63 30.15
CA LYS A 99 0.14 28.96 30.55
C LYS A 99 1.52 29.28 29.99
N LYS A 100 2.35 28.25 29.77
CA LYS A 100 3.72 28.37 29.25
C LYS A 100 3.80 28.17 27.74
N GLN A 101 2.77 27.66 27.12
CA GLN A 101 2.75 27.34 25.69
C GLN A 101 2.38 28.59 24.88
N GLY A 102 3.22 28.96 23.91
CA GLY A 102 2.88 29.95 22.88
C GLY A 102 1.95 29.35 21.82
N VAL A 103 1.22 30.20 21.11
CA VAL A 103 0.57 29.76 19.87
C VAL A 103 1.65 29.31 18.91
N PRO A 104 1.55 28.11 18.33
CA PRO A 104 2.54 27.66 17.35
C PRO A 104 2.53 28.61 16.14
N GLU A 105 3.67 29.14 15.79
CA GLU A 105 3.81 29.84 14.53
C GLU A 105 3.96 28.79 13.43
N PRO A 106 3.13 28.82 12.39
CA PRO A 106 3.27 27.89 11.29
C PRO A 106 4.63 28.11 10.62
N TYR A 107 5.37 27.03 10.43
CA TYR A 107 6.57 27.06 9.60
C TYR A 107 6.12 27.01 8.14
N GLU A 108 6.25 28.12 7.45
CA GLU A 108 5.99 28.20 6.01
C GLU A 108 7.32 28.06 5.25
N GLN A 109 7.32 27.15 4.31
CA GLN A 109 8.44 26.92 3.42
C GLN A 109 7.93 26.81 1.99
N ASP A 110 8.60 27.46 1.06
CA ASP A 110 8.35 27.23 -0.36
C ASP A 110 8.64 25.77 -0.70
N THR A 111 7.66 25.10 -1.25
CA THR A 111 7.75 23.69 -1.60
C THR A 111 7.73 23.51 -3.11
N SER A 112 8.56 22.59 -3.60
CA SER A 112 8.45 22.17 -5.00
C SER A 112 7.13 21.42 -5.21
N LYS A 113 6.42 21.79 -6.28
CA LYS A 113 5.21 21.09 -6.73
C LYS A 113 5.52 19.94 -7.70
N ASN A 114 6.79 19.76 -8.06
CA ASN A 114 7.21 18.65 -8.89
C ASN A 114 7.14 17.32 -8.11
N ILE A 115 6.67 16.26 -8.74
CA ILE A 115 6.56 14.93 -8.18
C ILE A 115 7.56 14.02 -8.90
N LEU A 116 8.38 13.32 -8.13
CA LEU A 116 9.26 12.28 -8.65
C LEU A 116 8.57 10.92 -8.52
N VAL A 117 8.54 10.16 -9.60
CA VAL A 117 8.11 8.76 -9.62
C VAL A 117 9.31 7.89 -9.99
N ILE A 118 9.61 6.88 -9.18
CA ILE A 118 10.73 5.96 -9.41
C ILE A 118 10.20 4.59 -9.79
N GLY A 119 10.39 4.21 -11.05
CA GLY A 119 9.91 2.98 -11.67
C GLY A 119 8.83 3.24 -12.71
N GLY A 120 9.08 2.86 -13.96
CA GLY A 120 8.21 3.05 -15.12
C GLY A 120 7.28 1.86 -15.40
N GLY A 121 7.03 0.99 -14.41
CA GLY A 121 6.01 -0.05 -14.48
C GLY A 121 4.59 0.51 -14.37
N VAL A 122 3.57 -0.35 -14.40
CA VAL A 122 2.16 0.05 -14.34
C VAL A 122 1.86 0.99 -13.17
N SER A 123 2.32 0.65 -11.97
CA SER A 123 2.09 1.48 -10.78
C SER A 123 2.69 2.88 -10.90
N GLY A 124 3.93 2.98 -11.42
CA GLY A 124 4.59 4.26 -11.59
C GLY A 124 3.96 5.10 -12.70
N MET A 125 3.65 4.50 -13.84
CA MET A 125 2.98 5.18 -14.95
C MET A 125 1.59 5.70 -14.55
N THR A 126 0.80 4.88 -13.85
CA THR A 126 -0.52 5.30 -13.33
C THR A 126 -0.37 6.44 -12.34
N SER A 127 0.57 6.34 -11.39
CA SER A 127 0.83 7.42 -10.43
C SER A 127 1.27 8.71 -11.12
N ALA A 128 2.10 8.62 -12.17
CA ALA A 128 2.54 9.77 -12.94
C ALA A 128 1.37 10.45 -13.68
N LEU A 129 0.50 9.66 -14.32
CA LEU A 129 -0.68 10.17 -15.01
C LEU A 129 -1.68 10.81 -14.05
N GLU A 130 -1.96 10.18 -12.91
CA GLU A 130 -2.86 10.76 -11.90
C GLU A 130 -2.32 12.07 -11.33
N ALA A 131 -1.01 12.14 -11.04
CA ALA A 131 -0.37 13.37 -10.60
C ALA A 131 -0.43 14.48 -11.69
N ALA A 132 -0.17 14.13 -12.94
CA ALA A 132 -0.26 15.04 -14.08
C ALA A 132 -1.70 15.53 -14.31
N ASN A 133 -2.70 14.64 -14.20
CA ASN A 133 -4.11 14.99 -14.29
C ASN A 133 -4.56 15.93 -13.17
N ALA A 134 -3.91 15.86 -12.02
CA ALA A 134 -4.09 16.80 -10.90
C ALA A 134 -3.33 18.13 -11.11
N GLY A 135 -2.60 18.30 -12.22
CA GLY A 135 -1.89 19.54 -12.60
C GLY A 135 -0.45 19.65 -12.08
N TYR A 136 0.14 18.55 -11.61
CA TYR A 136 1.52 18.54 -11.16
C TYR A 136 2.49 18.13 -12.27
N SER A 137 3.67 18.75 -12.32
CA SER A 137 4.78 18.27 -13.14
C SER A 137 5.37 17.01 -12.53
N VAL A 138 5.71 16.04 -13.36
CA VAL A 138 6.20 14.73 -12.93
C VAL A 138 7.50 14.37 -13.65
N ASP A 139 8.52 14.01 -12.88
CA ASP A 139 9.70 13.29 -13.38
C ASP A 139 9.53 11.80 -13.12
N LEU A 140 9.49 10.99 -14.19
CA LEU A 140 9.38 9.53 -14.11
C LEU A 140 10.73 8.90 -14.49
N ILE A 141 11.38 8.26 -13.52
CA ILE A 141 12.68 7.59 -13.69
C ILE A 141 12.43 6.10 -13.94
N GLU A 142 12.98 5.59 -15.05
CA GLU A 142 12.95 4.16 -15.38
C GLU A 142 14.37 3.65 -15.68
N ARG A 143 14.68 2.47 -15.13
CA ARG A 143 16.00 1.84 -15.27
C ARG A 143 16.22 1.26 -16.67
N GLU A 144 15.19 0.66 -17.23
CA GLU A 144 15.21 0.11 -18.56
C GLU A 144 15.10 1.22 -19.62
N ASP A 145 15.35 0.90 -20.87
CA ASP A 145 15.24 1.83 -22.00
C ASP A 145 13.79 2.09 -22.44
N HIS A 146 12.83 1.39 -21.83
CA HIS A 146 11.40 1.46 -22.12
C HIS A 146 10.54 1.42 -20.85
N LEU A 147 9.30 1.92 -20.97
CA LEU A 147 8.28 1.85 -19.94
C LEU A 147 7.45 0.57 -20.05
N GLY A 148 6.70 0.24 -19.00
CA GLY A 148 5.76 -0.87 -18.95
C GLY A 148 6.10 -1.90 -17.88
N GLY A 149 7.39 -2.03 -17.54
CA GLY A 149 7.87 -2.94 -16.52
C GLY A 149 7.45 -4.39 -16.78
N PHE A 150 7.36 -5.18 -15.75
CA PHE A 150 7.04 -6.61 -15.84
C PHE A 150 5.70 -6.90 -16.55
N CYS A 151 4.70 -6.03 -16.38
CA CYS A 151 3.39 -6.25 -17.02
C CYS A 151 3.42 -6.13 -18.56
N LEU A 152 4.46 -5.51 -19.13
CA LEU A 152 4.58 -5.45 -20.59
C LEU A 152 4.78 -6.84 -21.20
N ASP A 153 5.40 -7.74 -20.46
CA ASP A 153 5.70 -9.11 -20.91
C ASP A 153 4.53 -10.08 -20.73
N GLU A 154 3.54 -9.73 -19.92
CA GLU A 154 2.37 -10.57 -19.68
C GLU A 154 1.45 -10.65 -20.92
N TYR A 155 0.89 -11.82 -21.16
CA TYR A 155 -0.09 -12.03 -22.23
C TYR A 155 -1.41 -11.34 -21.91
N LYS A 156 -1.99 -11.64 -20.76
CA LYS A 156 -3.21 -11.00 -20.24
C LYS A 156 -3.02 -10.61 -18.78
N LEU A 157 -3.88 -9.73 -18.29
CA LEU A 157 -3.91 -9.29 -16.91
C LEU A 157 -4.94 -10.08 -16.10
N ILE A 158 -4.76 -10.11 -14.80
CA ILE A 158 -5.71 -10.63 -13.84
C ILE A 158 -7.00 -9.81 -13.94
N PRO A 159 -8.20 -10.42 -13.81
CA PRO A 159 -9.46 -9.69 -13.94
C PRO A 159 -9.60 -8.59 -12.89
N SER A 160 -9.75 -7.36 -13.33
CA SER A 160 -9.95 -6.17 -12.49
C SER A 160 -11.38 -5.64 -12.49
N LYS A 161 -12.22 -6.15 -13.40
CA LYS A 161 -13.60 -5.71 -13.63
C LYS A 161 -14.59 -6.85 -13.45
N ALA A 162 -15.79 -6.49 -13.01
CA ALA A 162 -16.89 -7.44 -12.94
C ALA A 162 -17.18 -8.08 -14.31
N PRO A 163 -17.44 -9.39 -14.37
CA PRO A 163 -17.74 -10.33 -13.29
C PRO A 163 -16.50 -10.99 -12.64
N PHE A 164 -15.28 -10.55 -12.90
CA PHE A 164 -14.01 -11.07 -12.35
C PHE A 164 -13.74 -12.54 -12.65
N LYS A 165 -14.18 -13.06 -13.79
CA LYS A 165 -14.14 -14.49 -14.14
C LYS A 165 -13.12 -14.87 -15.20
N GLU A 166 -12.65 -13.91 -15.98
CA GLU A 166 -11.75 -14.16 -17.11
C GLU A 166 -10.58 -13.17 -17.15
N PRO A 167 -9.39 -13.62 -17.58
CA PRO A 167 -8.27 -12.71 -17.77
C PRO A 167 -8.56 -11.60 -18.76
N GLU A 168 -8.12 -10.38 -18.44
CA GLU A 168 -8.35 -9.19 -19.26
C GLU A 168 -7.24 -8.98 -20.30
N ILE A 169 -7.58 -8.30 -21.39
CA ILE A 169 -6.60 -7.89 -22.40
C ILE A 169 -5.56 -6.97 -21.73
N ASN A 170 -4.30 -7.22 -22.01
CA ASN A 170 -3.22 -6.40 -21.52
C ASN A 170 -3.24 -5.00 -22.16
N SER A 171 -3.61 -4.00 -21.37
CA SER A 171 -3.72 -2.59 -21.80
C SER A 171 -2.49 -1.74 -21.47
N VAL A 172 -1.40 -2.34 -21.01
CA VAL A 172 -0.20 -1.60 -20.55
C VAL A 172 0.38 -0.71 -21.63
N SER A 173 0.40 -1.17 -22.89
CA SER A 173 0.85 -0.36 -24.04
C SER A 173 0.04 0.94 -24.23
N GLN A 174 -1.24 0.93 -23.84
CA GLN A 174 -2.06 2.15 -23.89
C GLN A 174 -1.57 3.16 -22.82
N ILE A 175 -1.31 2.69 -21.61
CA ILE A 175 -0.79 3.52 -20.52
C ILE A 175 0.58 4.11 -20.91
N VAL A 176 1.46 3.31 -21.51
CA VAL A 176 2.75 3.81 -22.07
C VAL A 176 2.51 4.94 -23.06
N SER A 177 1.54 4.77 -23.97
CA SER A 177 1.21 5.78 -24.98
C SER A 177 0.62 7.06 -24.36
N GLU A 178 -0.17 6.93 -23.31
CA GLU A 178 -0.73 8.06 -22.56
C GLU A 178 0.36 8.85 -21.82
N VAL A 179 1.28 8.17 -21.15
CA VAL A 179 2.45 8.80 -20.52
C VAL A 179 3.28 9.56 -21.54
N ALA A 180 3.56 8.95 -22.68
CA ALA A 180 4.40 9.56 -23.74
C ALA A 180 3.77 10.82 -24.37
N LYS A 181 2.45 10.97 -24.29
CA LYS A 181 1.70 12.12 -24.82
C LYS A 181 1.46 13.22 -23.78
N ASN A 182 1.69 12.94 -22.50
CA ASN A 182 1.38 13.87 -21.44
C ASN A 182 2.51 14.89 -21.26
N GLU A 183 2.24 16.17 -21.53
CA GLU A 183 3.23 17.25 -21.48
C GLU A 183 3.76 17.54 -20.06
N LEU A 184 3.02 17.13 -19.03
CA LEU A 184 3.44 17.28 -17.62
C LEU A 184 4.33 16.15 -17.13
N VAL A 185 4.51 15.06 -17.90
CA VAL A 185 5.33 13.92 -17.52
C VAL A 185 6.64 13.91 -18.32
N THR A 186 7.74 14.09 -17.62
CA THR A 186 9.10 13.95 -18.19
C THR A 186 9.64 12.56 -17.88
N VAL A 187 9.83 11.74 -18.91
CA VAL A 187 10.37 10.37 -18.76
C VAL A 187 11.90 10.39 -18.86
N HIS A 188 12.54 9.81 -17.85
CA HIS A 188 14.00 9.56 -17.80
C HIS A 188 14.24 8.05 -17.90
N ALA A 189 14.21 7.51 -19.13
CA ALA A 189 14.56 6.12 -19.39
C ALA A 189 16.08 5.89 -19.25
N SER A 190 16.52 4.64 -19.17
CA SER A 190 17.91 4.23 -18.95
C SER A 190 18.56 4.95 -17.76
N SER A 191 17.78 5.16 -16.71
CA SER A 191 18.14 6.00 -15.57
C SER A 191 17.84 5.32 -14.24
N PHE A 192 18.70 5.54 -13.26
CA PHE A 192 18.47 5.07 -11.90
C PHE A 192 18.86 6.11 -10.86
N VAL A 193 18.18 6.08 -9.72
CA VAL A 193 18.46 6.97 -8.59
C VAL A 193 19.70 6.50 -7.85
N VAL A 194 20.63 7.43 -7.65
CA VAL A 194 21.88 7.21 -6.90
C VAL A 194 21.70 7.59 -5.44
N SER A 195 21.06 8.72 -5.17
CA SER A 195 20.78 9.17 -3.80
C SER A 195 19.61 10.15 -3.76
N ILE A 196 18.92 10.15 -2.62
CA ILE A 196 17.87 11.12 -2.27
C ILE A 196 18.26 11.75 -0.95
N SER A 197 18.17 13.07 -0.86
CA SER A 197 18.41 13.85 0.35
C SER A 197 17.38 14.95 0.47
N GLY A 198 17.29 15.59 1.65
CA GLY A 198 16.31 16.63 1.92
C GLY A 198 15.11 16.09 2.71
N GLN A 199 13.98 16.75 2.56
CA GLN A 199 12.73 16.48 3.31
C GLN A 199 11.52 16.69 2.39
N PRO A 200 10.31 16.27 2.81
CA PRO A 200 9.08 16.57 2.06
C PRO A 200 8.99 18.06 1.71
N GLY A 201 8.72 18.34 0.44
CA GLY A 201 8.74 19.68 -0.13
C GLY A 201 10.05 20.07 -0.81
N GLU A 202 11.20 19.47 -0.44
CA GLU A 202 12.53 19.84 -0.90
C GLU A 202 13.48 18.63 -1.08
N PHE A 203 13.02 17.61 -1.76
CA PHE A 203 13.93 16.50 -2.09
C PHE A 203 14.90 16.88 -3.19
N LYS A 204 16.18 16.64 -2.94
CA LYS A 204 17.25 16.69 -3.92
C LYS A 204 17.65 15.27 -4.31
N VAL A 205 17.43 14.92 -5.56
CA VAL A 205 17.63 13.58 -6.10
C VAL A 205 18.77 13.58 -7.09
N LYS A 206 19.76 12.73 -6.85
CA LYS A 206 20.83 12.47 -7.82
C LYS A 206 20.47 11.21 -8.59
N MET A 207 20.43 11.30 -9.90
CA MET A 207 20.24 10.16 -10.78
C MET A 207 21.42 10.00 -11.74
N ASN A 208 21.63 8.77 -12.17
CA ASN A 208 22.54 8.46 -13.28
C ASN A 208 21.69 8.17 -14.52
N GLN A 209 21.95 8.87 -15.60
CA GLN A 209 21.37 8.62 -16.90
C GLN A 209 22.48 8.37 -17.89
N GLU A 210 22.57 7.15 -18.41
CA GLU A 210 23.59 6.74 -19.39
C GLU A 210 25.04 7.10 -18.94
N GLY A 211 25.36 6.90 -17.67
CA GLY A 211 26.67 7.20 -17.09
C GLY A 211 26.89 8.66 -16.69
N LYS A 212 25.92 9.55 -16.91
CA LYS A 212 25.98 10.97 -16.52
C LYS A 212 25.15 11.23 -15.27
N LEU A 213 25.73 11.88 -14.28
CA LEU A 213 25.01 12.32 -13.09
C LEU A 213 24.19 13.57 -13.40
N LYS A 214 22.92 13.52 -13.03
CA LYS A 214 21.97 14.65 -13.07
C LYS A 214 21.35 14.86 -11.70
N GLU A 215 20.94 16.08 -11.42
CA GLU A 215 20.20 16.43 -10.20
C GLU A 215 18.80 16.89 -10.55
N LEU A 216 17.82 16.39 -9.81
CA LEU A 216 16.42 16.79 -9.86
C LEU A 216 15.98 17.30 -8.49
N PHE A 217 15.02 18.22 -8.50
CA PHE A 217 14.37 18.73 -7.29
C PHE A 217 12.90 18.38 -7.31
N SER A 218 12.41 17.81 -6.22
CA SER A 218 11.04 17.33 -6.13
C SER A 218 10.45 17.59 -4.75
N GLY A 219 9.16 17.92 -4.70
CA GLY A 219 8.43 18.08 -3.44
C GLY A 219 8.01 16.75 -2.82
N SER A 220 7.79 15.73 -3.66
CA SER A 220 7.34 14.41 -3.24
C SER A 220 8.00 13.32 -4.06
N VAL A 221 8.17 12.14 -3.46
CA VAL A 221 8.76 10.98 -4.12
C VAL A 221 7.81 9.79 -4.01
N ILE A 222 7.44 9.20 -5.14
CA ILE A 222 6.65 7.98 -5.23
C ILE A 222 7.58 6.83 -5.61
N MET A 223 7.66 5.81 -4.74
CA MET A 223 8.45 4.61 -4.97
C MET A 223 7.56 3.55 -5.63
N ALA A 224 7.82 3.26 -6.91
CA ALA A 224 7.10 2.27 -7.70
C ALA A 224 8.07 1.26 -8.36
N THR A 225 9.09 0.85 -7.63
CA THR A 225 10.24 0.07 -8.13
C THR A 225 9.92 -1.39 -8.45
N GLY A 226 8.70 -1.84 -8.16
CA GLY A 226 8.25 -3.20 -8.49
C GLY A 226 9.02 -4.30 -7.76
N SER A 227 9.07 -5.45 -8.40
CA SER A 227 9.78 -6.64 -7.90
C SER A 227 10.51 -7.34 -9.05
N ASN A 228 11.48 -8.18 -8.70
CA ASN A 228 12.11 -9.07 -9.66
C ASN A 228 11.53 -10.47 -9.51
N PRO A 229 11.38 -11.23 -10.63
CA PRO A 229 11.06 -12.65 -10.56
C PRO A 229 12.10 -13.39 -9.73
N TYR A 230 11.66 -14.45 -9.05
CA TYR A 230 12.57 -15.32 -8.33
C TYR A 230 13.50 -16.02 -9.33
N ASP A 231 14.76 -16.16 -8.97
CA ASP A 231 15.76 -16.90 -9.76
C ASP A 231 15.43 -18.40 -9.76
N ALA A 232 14.72 -18.85 -10.79
CA ALA A 232 14.30 -20.23 -10.95
C ALA A 232 15.49 -21.21 -11.06
N GLY A 233 16.67 -20.76 -11.46
CA GLY A 233 17.90 -21.57 -11.52
C GLY A 233 18.30 -22.17 -10.17
N LYS A 234 17.77 -21.64 -9.06
CA LYS A 234 17.95 -22.20 -7.71
C LYS A 234 17.07 -23.40 -7.40
N LEU A 235 16.07 -23.67 -8.24
CA LEU A 235 15.05 -24.72 -8.03
C LEU A 235 15.36 -26.00 -8.80
N LYS A 236 16.59 -26.47 -8.73
CA LYS A 236 17.06 -27.68 -9.49
C LYS A 236 16.24 -28.93 -9.17
N HIS A 237 15.77 -29.08 -7.94
CA HIS A 237 14.92 -30.19 -7.53
C HIS A 237 13.53 -30.18 -8.20
N LEU A 238 13.08 -29.02 -8.67
CA LEU A 238 11.85 -28.88 -9.45
C LEU A 238 12.09 -28.98 -10.96
N GLY A 239 13.25 -29.47 -11.38
CA GLY A 239 13.53 -29.81 -12.76
C GLY A 239 13.75 -28.62 -13.71
N ILE A 240 14.09 -27.42 -13.23
CA ILE A 240 14.29 -26.22 -14.06
C ILE A 240 15.34 -26.39 -15.16
N ASN A 241 16.19 -27.39 -15.05
CA ASN A 241 17.18 -27.72 -16.09
C ASN A 241 16.63 -28.67 -17.17
N HIS A 242 15.41 -29.21 -17.02
CA HIS A 242 14.77 -30.05 -18.04
C HIS A 242 14.14 -29.18 -19.12
N GLU A 243 14.22 -29.62 -20.37
CA GLU A 243 13.81 -28.84 -21.55
C GLU A 243 12.34 -28.39 -21.55
N ASN A 244 11.45 -29.18 -20.91
CA ASN A 244 10.02 -28.90 -20.83
C ASN A 244 9.59 -28.28 -19.49
N VAL A 245 10.54 -27.77 -18.70
CA VAL A 245 10.26 -27.02 -17.45
C VAL A 245 10.66 -25.57 -17.66
N VAL A 246 9.70 -24.69 -17.51
CA VAL A 246 9.87 -23.26 -17.75
C VAL A 246 9.45 -22.44 -16.53
N SER A 247 9.97 -21.25 -16.40
CA SER A 247 9.49 -20.29 -15.41
C SER A 247 8.13 -19.72 -15.80
N SER A 248 7.42 -19.15 -14.82
CA SER A 248 6.15 -18.44 -15.07
C SER A 248 6.30 -17.31 -16.10
N ALA A 249 7.43 -16.59 -16.09
CA ALA A 249 7.70 -15.53 -17.05
C ALA A 249 7.90 -16.05 -18.47
N GLU A 250 8.64 -17.16 -18.66
CA GLU A 250 8.79 -17.81 -19.96
C GLU A 250 7.45 -18.35 -20.45
N PHE A 251 6.62 -18.88 -19.56
CA PHE A 251 5.28 -19.35 -19.92
C PHE A 251 4.37 -18.21 -20.43
N GLU A 252 4.45 -17.01 -19.86
CA GLU A 252 3.74 -15.82 -20.37
C GLU A 252 4.15 -15.51 -21.82
N GLN A 253 5.45 -15.61 -22.15
CA GLN A 253 5.94 -15.39 -23.51
C GLN A 253 5.42 -16.47 -24.48
N MET A 254 5.40 -17.74 -24.05
CA MET A 254 4.81 -18.82 -24.85
C MET A 254 3.33 -18.56 -25.11
N ALA A 255 2.56 -18.21 -24.09
CA ALA A 255 1.14 -17.92 -24.21
C ALA A 255 0.89 -16.70 -25.12
N LYS A 256 1.69 -15.63 -24.99
CA LYS A 256 1.60 -14.41 -25.79
C LYS A 256 1.89 -14.66 -27.27
N SER A 257 2.80 -15.60 -27.58
CA SER A 257 3.10 -16.01 -28.96
C SER A 257 2.05 -16.97 -29.57
N GLY A 258 1.07 -17.42 -28.75
CA GLY A 258 0.08 -18.41 -29.15
C GLY A 258 0.64 -19.84 -29.31
N ASN A 259 1.83 -20.12 -28.74
CA ASN A 259 2.55 -21.36 -28.89
C ASN A 259 2.89 -22.02 -27.54
N ILE A 260 1.89 -22.59 -26.89
CA ILE A 260 2.11 -23.43 -25.71
C ILE A 260 2.47 -24.85 -26.19
N VAL A 261 3.75 -25.04 -26.44
CA VAL A 261 4.29 -26.27 -27.04
C VAL A 261 5.46 -26.82 -26.22
N ARG A 262 5.72 -28.11 -26.38
CA ARG A 262 6.92 -28.75 -25.85
C ARG A 262 8.15 -28.30 -26.64
N LYS A 263 9.33 -28.62 -26.12
CA LYS A 263 10.61 -28.25 -26.78
C LYS A 263 10.74 -28.84 -28.21
N ASP A 264 10.14 -29.98 -28.44
CA ASP A 264 10.10 -30.66 -29.76
C ASP A 264 9.09 -30.06 -30.74
N GLY A 265 8.37 -29.00 -30.33
CA GLY A 265 7.35 -28.33 -31.13
C GLY A 265 5.98 -28.99 -31.10
N THR A 266 5.80 -30.09 -30.38
CA THR A 266 4.48 -30.72 -30.19
C THR A 266 3.62 -29.98 -29.20
N PRO A 267 2.26 -29.99 -29.31
CA PRO A 267 1.37 -29.36 -28.37
C PRO A 267 1.55 -29.92 -26.94
N ALA A 268 1.63 -29.05 -25.95
CA ALA A 268 1.63 -29.43 -24.54
C ALA A 268 0.18 -29.71 -24.10
N LEU A 269 -0.17 -30.98 -23.91
CA LEU A 269 -1.52 -31.41 -23.58
C LEU A 269 -1.76 -31.55 -22.05
N ASN A 270 -0.70 -31.70 -21.26
CA ASN A 270 -0.77 -31.77 -19.80
C ASN A 270 0.29 -30.83 -19.22
N ILE A 271 -0.15 -29.78 -18.52
CA ILE A 271 0.74 -28.74 -18.03
C ILE A 271 0.58 -28.63 -16.51
N GLY A 272 1.68 -28.76 -15.79
CA GLY A 272 1.74 -28.67 -14.33
C GLY A 272 2.22 -27.29 -13.87
N PHE A 273 1.50 -26.66 -12.96
CA PHE A 273 1.87 -25.42 -12.29
C PHE A 273 2.21 -25.69 -10.84
N ILE A 274 3.46 -25.44 -10.45
CA ILE A 274 3.94 -25.68 -9.10
C ILE A 274 3.93 -24.38 -8.32
N GLN A 275 3.03 -24.29 -7.35
CA GLN A 275 2.90 -23.13 -6.48
C GLN A 275 3.99 -23.07 -5.41
N CYS A 276 4.24 -21.86 -4.90
CA CYS A 276 5.24 -21.62 -3.86
C CYS A 276 6.67 -22.04 -4.24
N ALA A 277 6.95 -22.22 -5.54
CA ALA A 277 8.29 -22.55 -6.01
C ALA A 277 9.27 -21.40 -5.65
N GLY A 278 10.20 -21.68 -4.73
CA GLY A 278 11.15 -20.70 -4.21
C GLY A 278 10.58 -19.73 -3.15
N SER A 279 9.34 -19.92 -2.66
CA SER A 279 8.77 -19.12 -1.58
C SER A 279 8.12 -19.97 -0.50
N ARG A 280 7.89 -19.40 0.69
CA ARG A 280 7.35 -20.08 1.89
C ARG A 280 8.20 -21.27 2.35
N THR A 281 9.50 -21.19 2.18
CA THR A 281 10.46 -22.20 2.59
C THR A 281 11.71 -21.55 3.18
N PRO A 282 12.30 -22.11 4.25
CA PRO A 282 13.49 -21.55 4.89
C PRO A 282 14.72 -21.49 3.97
N ASP A 283 14.83 -22.42 3.04
CA ASP A 283 16.00 -22.53 2.15
C ASP A 283 16.01 -21.51 1.01
N HIS A 284 14.87 -20.82 0.80
CA HIS A 284 14.67 -19.80 -0.23
C HIS A 284 14.04 -18.54 0.39
N LEU A 285 12.90 -18.05 -0.17
CA LEU A 285 12.15 -16.95 0.43
C LEU A 285 11.21 -17.49 1.51
N SER A 286 11.37 -17.04 2.75
CA SER A 286 10.52 -17.48 3.88
C SER A 286 9.08 -16.98 3.82
N TYR A 287 8.82 -15.96 2.99
CA TYR A 287 7.51 -15.33 2.83
C TYR A 287 6.78 -15.74 1.55
N CYS A 288 5.50 -15.40 1.46
CA CYS A 288 4.68 -15.59 0.25
C CYS A 288 4.91 -14.43 -0.71
N SER A 289 5.07 -14.72 -2.01
CA SER A 289 5.14 -13.69 -3.05
C SER A 289 3.84 -12.88 -3.20
N GLY A 290 2.70 -13.46 -2.84
CA GLY A 290 1.38 -12.84 -2.97
C GLY A 290 0.79 -12.92 -4.39
N THR A 291 1.53 -13.35 -5.39
CA THR A 291 1.12 -13.30 -6.80
C THR A 291 0.93 -14.67 -7.45
N CYS A 292 1.78 -15.64 -7.12
CA CYS A 292 1.86 -16.91 -7.86
C CYS A 292 0.54 -17.69 -7.98
N CYS A 293 -0.38 -17.58 -7.01
CA CYS A 293 -1.67 -18.25 -7.10
C CYS A 293 -2.51 -17.66 -8.25
N MET A 294 -2.58 -16.34 -8.34
CA MET A 294 -3.32 -15.67 -9.39
C MET A 294 -2.66 -15.85 -10.75
N ASP A 295 -1.32 -15.83 -10.81
CA ASP A 295 -0.58 -16.06 -12.05
C ASP A 295 -0.83 -17.45 -12.59
N SER A 296 -0.79 -18.49 -11.74
CA SER A 296 -1.07 -19.86 -12.21
C SER A 296 -2.52 -20.08 -12.61
N LEU A 297 -3.49 -19.46 -11.93
CA LEU A 297 -4.89 -19.51 -12.38
C LEU A 297 -5.06 -18.83 -13.74
N LYS A 298 -4.43 -17.67 -13.93
CA LYS A 298 -4.41 -16.94 -15.19
C LYS A 298 -3.76 -17.77 -16.31
N GLN A 299 -2.63 -18.39 -16.04
CA GLN A 299 -1.90 -19.25 -16.99
C GLN A 299 -2.67 -20.54 -17.30
N ALA A 300 -3.37 -21.13 -16.33
CA ALA A 300 -4.28 -22.24 -16.57
C ALA A 300 -5.42 -21.84 -17.53
N ALA A 301 -5.96 -20.63 -17.38
CA ALA A 301 -6.96 -20.11 -18.32
C ALA A 301 -6.39 -20.00 -19.76
N TYR A 302 -5.12 -19.62 -19.93
CA TYR A 302 -4.47 -19.58 -21.26
C TYR A 302 -4.37 -20.96 -21.90
N VAL A 303 -4.01 -21.98 -21.11
CA VAL A 303 -3.96 -23.36 -21.58
C VAL A 303 -5.30 -23.77 -22.17
N ARG A 304 -6.36 -23.49 -21.43
CA ARG A 304 -7.74 -23.85 -21.83
C ARG A 304 -8.24 -23.04 -23.01
N GLU A 305 -7.89 -21.77 -23.08
CA GLU A 305 -8.25 -20.88 -24.17
C GLU A 305 -7.57 -21.28 -25.49
N GLN A 306 -6.28 -21.60 -25.44
CA GLN A 306 -5.53 -21.93 -26.65
C GLN A 306 -5.78 -23.37 -27.16
N ASN A 307 -6.05 -24.29 -26.22
CA ASN A 307 -6.36 -25.67 -26.55
C ASN A 307 -7.33 -26.29 -25.56
N SER A 308 -8.59 -26.49 -25.94
CA SER A 308 -9.63 -27.07 -25.09
C SER A 308 -9.38 -28.52 -24.70
N GLU A 309 -8.54 -29.27 -25.42
CA GLU A 309 -8.15 -30.63 -25.05
C GLU A 309 -7.02 -30.69 -24.03
N ALA A 310 -6.25 -29.58 -23.89
CA ALA A 310 -5.15 -29.53 -22.96
C ALA A 310 -5.67 -29.40 -21.51
N LYS A 311 -4.91 -29.94 -20.56
CA LYS A 311 -5.23 -29.97 -19.14
C LYS A 311 -4.20 -29.17 -18.35
N ALA A 312 -4.68 -28.37 -17.41
CA ALA A 312 -3.86 -27.62 -16.45
C ALA A 312 -3.95 -28.25 -15.06
N HIS A 313 -2.82 -28.60 -14.48
CA HIS A 313 -2.71 -29.21 -13.14
C HIS A 313 -2.03 -28.24 -12.20
N ILE A 314 -2.72 -27.69 -11.20
CA ILE A 314 -2.19 -26.75 -10.22
C ILE A 314 -1.89 -27.48 -8.93
N PHE A 315 -0.61 -27.53 -8.54
CA PHE A 315 -0.16 -28.12 -7.28
C PHE A 315 0.08 -27.00 -6.26
N TYR A 316 -0.62 -27.01 -5.14
CA TYR A 316 -0.65 -25.91 -4.20
C TYR A 316 -0.65 -26.35 -2.73
N ARG A 317 -0.14 -25.49 -1.84
CA ARG A 317 -0.32 -25.63 -0.37
C ARG A 317 -1.62 -24.99 0.06
N ASP A 318 -1.81 -23.74 -0.32
CA ASP A 318 -3.03 -22.94 -0.17
C ASP A 318 -3.23 -22.09 -1.42
N ILE A 319 -4.45 -21.84 -1.82
CA ILE A 319 -4.79 -20.88 -2.85
C ILE A 319 -5.12 -19.53 -2.19
N ARG A 320 -4.46 -18.47 -2.66
CA ARG A 320 -4.67 -17.11 -2.17
C ARG A 320 -5.24 -16.23 -3.26
N THR A 321 -6.54 -15.99 -3.17
CA THR A 321 -7.34 -15.19 -4.10
C THR A 321 -8.14 -14.15 -3.32
N PRO A 322 -7.50 -13.08 -2.81
CA PRO A 322 -8.14 -12.14 -1.90
C PRO A 322 -9.27 -11.36 -2.58
N GLY A 323 -10.34 -11.13 -1.83
CA GLY A 323 -11.47 -10.31 -2.26
C GLY A 323 -12.20 -10.89 -3.46
N LEU A 324 -12.46 -10.08 -4.47
CA LEU A 324 -13.21 -10.45 -5.67
C LEU A 324 -12.48 -11.43 -6.61
N TYR A 325 -11.21 -11.67 -6.39
CA TYR A 325 -10.46 -12.70 -7.13
C TYR A 325 -10.92 -14.14 -6.81
N GLU A 326 -11.69 -14.31 -5.75
CA GLU A 326 -12.41 -15.55 -5.45
C GLU A 326 -13.35 -15.97 -6.59
N GLU A 327 -13.94 -15.03 -7.31
CA GLU A 327 -14.80 -15.33 -8.47
C GLU A 327 -14.00 -15.92 -9.63
N PHE A 328 -12.76 -15.45 -9.85
CA PHE A 328 -11.88 -16.04 -10.84
C PHE A 328 -11.41 -17.43 -10.43
N TYR A 329 -11.08 -17.62 -9.16
CA TYR A 329 -10.74 -18.94 -8.63
C TYR A 329 -11.86 -19.94 -8.85
N ARG A 330 -13.11 -19.56 -8.55
CA ARG A 330 -14.29 -20.41 -8.78
C ARG A 330 -14.47 -20.73 -10.25
N SER A 331 -14.31 -19.77 -11.15
CA SER A 331 -14.43 -20.03 -12.57
C SER A 331 -13.40 -21.05 -13.07
N MET A 332 -12.18 -21.05 -12.50
CA MET A 332 -11.17 -22.06 -12.81
C MET A 332 -11.47 -23.43 -12.20
N GLN A 333 -12.12 -23.49 -11.03
CA GLN A 333 -12.59 -24.76 -10.45
C GLN A 333 -13.71 -25.40 -11.28
N ASP A 334 -14.54 -24.59 -11.92
CA ASP A 334 -15.67 -25.06 -12.74
C ASP A 334 -15.20 -25.55 -14.13
N ASP A 335 -13.97 -25.23 -14.57
CA ASP A 335 -13.44 -25.71 -15.86
C ASP A 335 -13.03 -27.19 -15.74
N PRO A 336 -13.62 -28.10 -16.55
CA PRO A 336 -13.36 -29.54 -16.48
C PRO A 336 -11.92 -29.93 -16.87
N GLY A 337 -11.16 -29.03 -17.48
CA GLY A 337 -9.74 -29.24 -17.84
C GLY A 337 -8.75 -28.67 -16.82
N VAL A 338 -9.22 -28.08 -15.72
CA VAL A 338 -8.36 -27.55 -14.65
C VAL A 338 -8.44 -28.44 -13.43
N PHE A 339 -7.32 -28.95 -12.99
CA PHE A 339 -7.20 -29.87 -11.85
C PHE A 339 -6.38 -29.21 -10.75
N MET A 340 -6.92 -29.18 -9.56
CA MET A 340 -6.27 -28.56 -8.39
C MET A 340 -5.94 -29.64 -7.35
N THR A 341 -4.64 -29.82 -7.07
CA THR A 341 -4.15 -30.82 -6.13
C THR A 341 -3.42 -30.15 -4.97
N GLN A 342 -3.95 -30.33 -3.77
CA GLN A 342 -3.29 -29.84 -2.57
C GLN A 342 -2.13 -30.76 -2.17
N GLY A 343 -0.93 -30.20 -2.07
CA GLY A 343 0.27 -30.93 -1.68
C GLY A 343 1.54 -30.18 -2.07
N ASP A 344 2.66 -30.64 -1.52
CA ASP A 344 3.99 -30.12 -1.85
C ASP A 344 4.62 -30.99 -2.94
N VAL A 345 5.09 -30.37 -4.00
CA VAL A 345 5.92 -31.03 -5.01
C VAL A 345 7.35 -31.08 -4.50
N VAL A 346 7.83 -32.27 -4.22
CA VAL A 346 9.18 -32.50 -3.67
C VAL A 346 10.25 -32.60 -4.76
N GLY A 347 9.86 -32.87 -5.99
CA GLY A 347 10.76 -32.94 -7.12
C GLY A 347 10.05 -33.21 -8.44
N VAL A 348 10.72 -32.87 -9.53
CA VAL A 348 10.35 -33.20 -10.90
C VAL A 348 11.46 -34.03 -11.52
N VAL A 349 11.08 -35.14 -12.13
CA VAL A 349 12.01 -36.07 -12.80
C VAL A 349 11.57 -36.27 -14.25
N GLU A 350 12.51 -36.37 -15.13
CA GLU A 350 12.29 -36.69 -16.52
C GLU A 350 12.24 -38.22 -16.68
N ASN A 351 11.20 -38.70 -17.34
CA ASN A 351 11.09 -40.12 -17.72
C ASN A 351 11.33 -40.26 -19.23
N GLU A 352 11.81 -41.44 -19.62
CA GLU A 352 12.11 -41.73 -21.01
C GLU A 352 10.85 -42.07 -21.87
N ASP A 353 9.63 -42.10 -21.26
CA ASP A 353 8.37 -42.51 -21.90
C ASP A 353 7.58 -41.29 -22.43
#